data_1c152fc351efbc3759d11af315532cb7
#
_entry.id   1c152fc351efbc3759d11af315532cb7
#
_cell.length_a   1.000
_cell.length_b   1.000
_cell.length_c   1.000
_cell.angle_alpha   90.00
_cell.angle_beta   90.00
_cell.angle_gamma   90.00
#
_symmetry.space_group_name_H-M   'P 1'
#
loop_
_entity.id
_entity.type
_entity.pdbx_description
1 polymer ?
#
loop_
_entity_poly.entity_id
_entity_poly.type
_entity_poly.pdbx_seq_one_letter_code
_entity_poly.pdbx_strand_id
1 'polypeptide(L)'
;MREQIGHLEELTKIDEGLRRVIEQLKSRREGLSELRTSLTDLEAKMGTDRESVAAMEKTQRDLHAEVRNLLNQIERSREKYARSRTERETAAVQRELEELRKLVRDREDEMERLNNIANAARTSIDTADTKATGVRAELDGTSEGTLVTIKDLEAEKAGLEGRRTVTEKALPIVLYRRYESLRQRRPRAIASTSDGTCNGCHIAIPPMMYQKIMRQEEFDQCPNCRRIVYYAPPPAAEASA
;
A
#
# COMPACT_ATOMS: atom_id res chain seq x y z
N MET A 1 3.52 3.74 -48.01
CA MET A 1 3.87 2.78 -46.91
C MET A 1 4.98 3.30 -45.97
N ARG A 2 6.10 3.88 -46.44
CA ARG A 2 7.16 4.40 -45.55
C ARG A 2 6.65 5.36 -44.50
N GLU A 3 5.79 6.33 -44.84
CA GLU A 3 5.19 7.26 -43.89
C GLU A 3 4.34 6.55 -42.83
N GLN A 4 3.56 5.55 -43.22
CA GLN A 4 2.74 4.78 -42.32
C GLN A 4 3.58 3.92 -41.33
N ILE A 5 4.74 3.42 -41.79
CA ILE A 5 5.70 2.74 -40.92
C ILE A 5 6.23 3.75 -39.90
N GLY A 6 6.64 4.95 -40.32
CA GLY A 6 7.10 6.02 -39.44
C GLY A 6 6.06 6.37 -38.37
N HIS A 7 4.77 6.52 -38.75
CA HIS A 7 3.69 6.77 -37.81
C HIS A 7 3.43 5.60 -36.84
N LEU A 8 3.56 4.35 -37.30
CA LEU A 8 3.44 3.19 -36.41
C LEU A 8 4.61 3.08 -35.43
N GLU A 9 5.83 3.39 -35.86
CA GLU A 9 6.99 3.46 -34.99
C GLU A 9 6.86 4.58 -33.96
N GLU A 10 6.39 5.76 -34.38
CA GLU A 10 6.15 6.89 -33.49
C GLU A 10 5.05 6.56 -32.49
N LEU A 11 3.90 5.98 -32.90
CA LEU A 11 2.85 5.49 -32.02
C LEU A 11 3.40 4.50 -31.00
N THR A 12 4.25 3.59 -31.43
CA THR A 12 4.87 2.60 -30.51
C THR A 12 5.75 3.27 -29.46
N LYS A 13 6.56 4.27 -29.85
CA LYS A 13 7.40 5.06 -28.91
C LYS A 13 6.52 5.86 -27.93
N ILE A 14 5.45 6.48 -28.42
CA ILE A 14 4.50 7.23 -27.58
C ILE A 14 3.81 6.29 -26.57
N ASP A 15 3.32 5.15 -27.04
CA ASP A 15 2.65 4.16 -26.18
C ASP A 15 3.60 3.53 -25.14
N GLU A 16 4.87 3.36 -25.45
CA GLU A 16 5.90 2.94 -24.51
C GLU A 16 6.19 4.04 -23.48
N GLY A 17 6.26 5.30 -23.92
CA GLY A 17 6.36 6.47 -23.05
C GLY A 17 5.17 6.57 -22.09
N LEU A 18 3.95 6.49 -22.61
CA LEU A 18 2.72 6.53 -21.82
C LEU A 18 2.69 5.43 -20.76
N ARG A 19 3.04 4.20 -21.11
CA ARG A 19 3.10 3.10 -20.11
C ARG A 19 4.08 3.40 -19.01
N ARG A 20 5.27 3.91 -19.32
CA ARG A 20 6.29 4.27 -18.33
C ARG A 20 5.79 5.38 -17.40
N VAL A 21 5.23 6.43 -17.95
CA VAL A 21 4.70 7.57 -17.18
C VAL A 21 3.54 7.14 -16.30
N ILE A 22 2.61 6.31 -16.80
CA ILE A 22 1.48 5.78 -16.03
C ILE A 22 1.96 4.92 -14.86
N GLU A 23 2.96 4.07 -15.08
CA GLU A 23 3.55 3.22 -14.02
C GLU A 23 4.25 4.06 -12.95
N GLN A 24 5.00 5.10 -13.36
CA GLN A 24 5.63 6.04 -12.43
C GLN A 24 4.58 6.82 -11.61
N LEU A 25 3.51 7.33 -12.25
CA LEU A 25 2.42 7.99 -11.57
C LEU A 25 1.75 7.07 -10.55
N LYS A 26 1.49 5.82 -10.94
CA LYS A 26 0.89 4.82 -10.07
C LYS A 26 1.77 4.59 -8.84
N SER A 27 3.05 4.27 -9.05
CA SER A 27 4.00 4.02 -7.96
C SER A 27 4.12 5.21 -7.00
N ARG A 28 4.20 6.46 -7.51
CA ARG A 28 4.27 7.66 -6.68
C ARG A 28 3.01 7.89 -5.85
N ARG A 29 1.84 7.69 -6.45
CA ARG A 29 0.56 7.83 -5.75
C ARG A 29 0.33 6.74 -4.71
N GLU A 30 0.69 5.50 -5.03
CA GLU A 30 0.60 4.36 -4.11
C GLU A 30 1.50 4.59 -2.88
N GLY A 31 2.75 5.00 -3.07
CA GLY A 31 3.65 5.29 -1.94
C GLY A 31 3.10 6.38 -1.00
N LEU A 32 2.56 7.49 -1.54
CA LEU A 32 1.91 8.52 -0.72
C LEU A 32 0.65 8.00 0.00
N SER A 33 -0.13 7.16 -0.67
CA SER A 33 -1.34 6.55 -0.10
C SER A 33 -1.00 5.60 1.04
N GLU A 34 0.03 4.77 0.87
CA GLU A 34 0.51 3.84 1.90
C GLU A 34 0.98 4.56 3.17
N LEU A 35 1.76 5.63 3.02
CA LEU A 35 2.20 6.45 4.15
C LEU A 35 1.01 7.08 4.89
N ARG A 36 0.03 7.63 4.17
CA ARG A 36 -1.19 8.21 4.77
C ARG A 36 -2.03 7.17 5.50
N THR A 37 -2.21 6.00 4.90
CA THR A 37 -2.95 4.89 5.52
C THR A 37 -2.24 4.43 6.79
N SER A 38 -0.92 4.23 6.74
CA SER A 38 -0.11 3.86 7.90
C SER A 38 -0.22 4.87 9.03
N LEU A 39 -0.21 6.17 8.73
CA LEU A 39 -0.40 7.22 9.73
C LEU A 39 -1.79 7.14 10.37
N THR A 40 -2.84 7.02 9.56
CA THR A 40 -4.23 6.90 10.04
C THR A 40 -4.41 5.68 10.95
N ASP A 41 -3.83 4.54 10.58
CA ASP A 41 -3.90 3.31 11.37
C ASP A 41 -3.18 3.44 12.72
N LEU A 42 -2.00 4.10 12.73
CA LEU A 42 -1.26 4.38 13.96
C LEU A 42 -2.05 5.33 14.88
N GLU A 43 -2.64 6.39 14.33
CA GLU A 43 -3.47 7.35 15.09
C GLU A 43 -4.73 6.68 15.65
N ALA A 44 -5.41 5.85 14.87
CA ALA A 44 -6.57 5.09 15.32
C ALA A 44 -6.21 4.14 16.46
N LYS A 45 -5.10 3.40 16.32
CA LYS A 45 -4.59 2.52 17.37
C LYS A 45 -4.27 3.28 18.65
N MET A 46 -3.58 4.40 18.56
CA MET A 46 -3.29 5.25 19.73
C MET A 46 -4.60 5.75 20.39
N GLY A 47 -5.62 6.08 19.60
CA GLY A 47 -6.94 6.46 20.10
C GLY A 47 -7.56 5.35 20.95
N THR A 48 -7.65 4.14 20.41
CA THR A 48 -8.22 2.98 21.13
C THR A 48 -7.43 2.61 22.37
N ASP A 49 -6.10 2.64 22.32
CA ASP A 49 -5.24 2.36 23.47
C ASP A 49 -5.43 3.42 24.57
N ARG A 50 -5.54 4.72 24.23
CA ARG A 50 -5.81 5.81 25.18
C ARG A 50 -7.18 5.67 25.86
N GLU A 51 -8.22 5.34 25.12
CA GLU A 51 -9.55 5.06 25.68
C GLU A 51 -9.52 3.88 26.66
N SER A 52 -8.80 2.83 26.30
CA SER A 52 -8.60 1.65 27.14
C SER A 52 -7.87 2.00 28.45
N VAL A 53 -6.78 2.77 28.38
CA VAL A 53 -6.06 3.25 29.56
C VAL A 53 -6.97 4.09 30.46
N ALA A 54 -7.75 5.02 29.88
CA ALA A 54 -8.66 5.86 30.66
C ALA A 54 -9.75 5.03 31.39
N ALA A 55 -10.28 4.00 30.72
CA ALA A 55 -11.23 3.08 31.32
C ALA A 55 -10.61 2.28 32.49
N MET A 56 -9.40 1.77 32.30
CA MET A 56 -8.68 1.05 33.36
C MET A 56 -8.38 1.95 34.56
N GLU A 57 -7.93 3.18 34.35
CA GLU A 57 -7.67 4.17 35.40
C GLU A 57 -8.95 4.53 36.18
N LYS A 58 -10.10 4.58 35.48
CA LYS A 58 -11.38 4.75 36.17
C LYS A 58 -11.70 3.55 37.07
N THR A 59 -11.60 2.33 36.55
CA THR A 59 -11.83 1.10 37.32
C THR A 59 -10.87 1.00 38.51
N GLN A 60 -9.60 1.35 38.34
CA GLN A 60 -8.63 1.38 39.47
C GLN A 60 -9.06 2.35 40.58
N ARG A 61 -9.58 3.56 40.21
CA ARG A 61 -10.10 4.49 41.22
C ARG A 61 -11.27 3.93 41.98
N ASP A 62 -12.18 3.23 41.30
CA ASP A 62 -13.34 2.60 41.92
C ASP A 62 -12.89 1.47 42.87
N LEU A 63 -11.97 0.61 42.43
CA LEU A 63 -11.39 -0.45 43.27
C LEU A 63 -10.64 0.10 44.49
N HIS A 64 -9.91 1.20 44.36
CA HIS A 64 -9.28 1.89 45.49
C HIS A 64 -10.31 2.39 46.51
N ALA A 65 -11.47 2.86 46.06
CA ALA A 65 -12.57 3.27 46.95
C ALA A 65 -13.17 2.04 47.68
N GLU A 66 -13.36 0.91 46.96
CA GLU A 66 -13.81 -0.36 47.57
C GLU A 66 -12.84 -0.87 48.61
N VAL A 67 -11.53 -0.91 48.33
CA VAL A 67 -10.50 -1.35 49.28
C VAL A 67 -10.55 -0.49 50.53
N ARG A 68 -10.65 0.84 50.41
CA ARG A 68 -10.79 1.74 51.57
C ARG A 68 -12.03 1.40 52.41
N ASN A 69 -13.14 1.11 51.78
CA ASN A 69 -14.37 0.71 52.46
C ASN A 69 -14.20 -0.64 53.16
N LEU A 70 -13.59 -1.63 52.55
CA LEU A 70 -13.31 -2.93 53.12
C LEU A 70 -12.33 -2.83 54.34
N LEU A 71 -11.33 -1.98 54.25
CA LEU A 71 -10.40 -1.72 55.37
C LEU A 71 -11.13 -1.08 56.55
N ASN A 72 -12.06 -0.13 56.31
CA ASN A 72 -12.92 0.42 57.37
C ASN A 72 -13.84 -0.64 57.99
N GLN A 73 -14.34 -1.60 57.23
CA GLN A 73 -15.13 -2.72 57.76
C GLN A 73 -14.25 -3.67 58.61
N ILE A 74 -13.04 -3.93 58.15
CA ILE A 74 -12.05 -4.74 58.93
C ILE A 74 -11.82 -4.09 60.31
N GLU A 75 -11.61 -2.76 60.35
CA GLU A 75 -11.40 -2.08 61.65
C GLU A 75 -12.61 -2.22 62.57
N ARG A 76 -13.84 -2.00 62.03
CA ARG A 76 -15.09 -2.19 62.80
C ARG A 76 -15.24 -3.65 63.31
N SER A 77 -14.87 -4.63 62.49
CA SER A 77 -14.96 -6.04 62.87
C SER A 77 -13.85 -6.41 63.90
N ARG A 78 -12.66 -5.76 63.82
CA ARG A 78 -11.66 -5.87 64.87
C ARG A 78 -12.14 -5.36 66.23
N GLU A 79 -12.83 -4.20 66.24
CA GLU A 79 -13.47 -3.68 67.46
C GLU A 79 -14.57 -4.62 68.01
N LYS A 80 -15.38 -5.23 67.14
CA LYS A 80 -16.36 -6.24 67.55
C LYS A 80 -15.65 -7.46 68.13
N TYR A 81 -14.57 -7.93 67.53
CA TYR A 81 -13.77 -9.04 68.04
C TYR A 81 -13.24 -8.78 69.46
N ALA A 82 -12.72 -7.58 69.70
CA ALA A 82 -12.22 -7.19 71.03
C ALA A 82 -13.31 -7.11 72.11
N ARG A 83 -14.56 -6.91 71.70
CA ARG A 83 -15.73 -6.81 72.62
C ARG A 83 -16.49 -8.13 72.74
N SER A 84 -16.16 -9.18 72.01
CA SER A 84 -16.82 -10.49 72.03
C SER A 84 -16.66 -11.17 73.40
N ARG A 85 -17.76 -11.70 73.91
CA ARG A 85 -17.77 -12.35 75.24
C ARG A 85 -18.02 -13.85 75.17
N THR A 86 -18.44 -14.36 74.04
CA THR A 86 -18.73 -15.78 73.84
C THR A 86 -17.84 -16.34 72.73
N GLU A 87 -17.43 -17.61 72.87
CA GLU A 87 -16.64 -18.31 71.89
C GLU A 87 -17.30 -18.36 70.49
N ARG A 88 -18.62 -18.49 70.47
CA ARG A 88 -19.41 -18.49 69.21
C ARG A 88 -19.39 -17.14 68.48
N GLU A 89 -19.47 -16.02 69.22
CA GLU A 89 -19.36 -14.66 68.64
C GLU A 89 -17.94 -14.42 68.12
N THR A 90 -16.94 -14.79 68.88
CA THR A 90 -15.54 -14.67 68.52
C THR A 90 -15.23 -15.44 67.24
N ALA A 91 -15.70 -16.69 67.10
CA ALA A 91 -15.50 -17.49 65.92
C ALA A 91 -16.27 -16.90 64.68
N ALA A 92 -17.45 -16.31 64.89
CA ALA A 92 -18.17 -15.68 63.81
C ALA A 92 -17.49 -14.43 63.28
N VAL A 93 -16.99 -13.54 64.16
CA VAL A 93 -16.25 -12.33 63.79
C VAL A 93 -14.89 -12.65 63.14
N GLN A 94 -14.26 -13.74 63.60
CA GLN A 94 -13.02 -14.19 63.00
C GLN A 94 -13.21 -14.62 61.53
N ARG A 95 -14.29 -15.35 61.21
CA ARG A 95 -14.60 -15.70 59.83
C ARG A 95 -14.91 -14.45 59.01
N GLU A 96 -15.67 -13.50 59.54
CA GLU A 96 -15.96 -12.21 58.87
C GLU A 96 -14.67 -11.47 58.54
N LEU A 97 -13.70 -11.44 59.46
CA LEU A 97 -12.39 -10.81 59.21
C LEU A 97 -11.55 -11.55 58.17
N GLU A 98 -11.60 -12.88 58.09
CA GLU A 98 -10.91 -13.67 57.11
C GLU A 98 -11.50 -13.43 55.70
N GLU A 99 -12.83 -13.38 55.57
CA GLU A 99 -13.55 -13.06 54.33
C GLU A 99 -13.22 -11.62 53.83
N LEU A 100 -13.28 -10.64 54.72
CA LEU A 100 -12.94 -9.25 54.36
C LEU A 100 -11.49 -9.10 53.90
N ARG A 101 -10.53 -9.76 54.56
CA ARG A 101 -9.13 -9.78 54.15
C ARG A 101 -8.92 -10.46 52.82
N LYS A 102 -9.69 -11.51 52.53
CA LYS A 102 -9.65 -12.15 51.19
C LYS A 102 -10.15 -11.21 50.14
N LEU A 103 -11.29 -10.50 50.36
CA LEU A 103 -11.82 -9.52 49.43
C LEU A 103 -10.83 -8.39 49.15
N VAL A 104 -10.11 -7.88 50.15
CA VAL A 104 -9.06 -6.87 49.97
C VAL A 104 -7.98 -7.40 49.02
N ARG A 105 -7.45 -8.61 49.29
CA ARG A 105 -6.44 -9.19 48.40
C ARG A 105 -6.93 -9.37 46.97
N ASP A 106 -8.16 -9.88 46.79
CA ASP A 106 -8.74 -10.08 45.46
C ASP A 106 -8.84 -8.74 44.69
N ARG A 107 -9.14 -7.64 45.38
CA ARG A 107 -9.19 -6.30 44.77
C ARG A 107 -7.81 -5.71 44.47
N GLU A 108 -6.85 -5.95 45.36
CA GLU A 108 -5.46 -5.55 45.13
C GLU A 108 -4.84 -6.29 43.97
N ASP A 109 -5.08 -7.60 43.83
CA ASP A 109 -4.63 -8.42 42.72
C ASP A 109 -5.28 -7.93 41.37
N GLU A 110 -6.55 -7.56 41.42
CA GLU A 110 -7.24 -6.99 40.25
C GLU A 110 -6.66 -5.64 39.82
N MET A 111 -6.37 -4.76 40.79
CA MET A 111 -5.69 -3.47 40.51
C MET A 111 -4.30 -3.66 39.92
N GLU A 112 -3.53 -4.63 40.38
CA GLU A 112 -2.21 -4.93 39.85
C GLU A 112 -2.31 -5.42 38.39
N ARG A 113 -3.25 -6.33 38.08
CA ARG A 113 -3.51 -6.78 36.72
C ARG A 113 -3.86 -5.63 35.79
N LEU A 114 -4.80 -4.76 36.20
CA LEU A 114 -5.19 -3.58 35.43
C LEU A 114 -4.01 -2.63 35.23
N ASN A 115 -3.17 -2.44 36.22
CA ASN A 115 -1.96 -1.61 36.12
C ASN A 115 -0.98 -2.16 35.07
N ASN A 116 -0.76 -3.48 35.08
CA ASN A 116 0.13 -4.13 34.12
C ASN A 116 -0.40 -3.98 32.68
N ILE A 117 -1.71 -4.15 32.46
CA ILE A 117 -2.34 -3.96 31.16
C ILE A 117 -2.26 -2.50 30.73
N ALA A 118 -2.55 -1.55 31.62
CA ALA A 118 -2.47 -0.12 31.35
C ALA A 118 -1.03 0.30 30.99
N ASN A 119 -0.01 -0.22 31.66
CA ASN A 119 1.39 0.06 31.36
C ASN A 119 1.80 -0.50 29.99
N ALA A 120 1.33 -1.72 29.64
CA ALA A 120 1.56 -2.27 28.32
C ALA A 120 0.90 -1.42 27.21
N ALA A 121 -0.33 -0.94 27.46
CA ALA A 121 -1.03 -0.03 26.52
C ALA A 121 -0.30 1.32 26.39
N ARG A 122 0.21 1.91 27.47
CA ARG A 122 1.03 3.15 27.40
C ARG A 122 2.30 2.93 26.58
N THR A 123 3.01 1.83 26.78
CA THR A 123 4.19 1.50 25.96
C THR A 123 3.82 1.33 24.48
N SER A 124 2.64 0.75 24.19
CA SER A 124 2.12 0.64 22.82
C SER A 124 1.85 2.02 22.21
N ILE A 125 1.26 2.95 22.98
CA ILE A 125 1.03 4.34 22.57
C ILE A 125 2.35 5.05 22.24
N ASP A 126 3.35 4.98 23.13
CA ASP A 126 4.65 5.62 22.94
C ASP A 126 5.36 5.09 21.69
N THR A 127 5.28 3.77 21.47
CA THR A 127 5.87 3.13 20.29
C THR A 127 5.13 3.57 19.02
N ALA A 128 3.81 3.66 19.04
CA ALA A 128 3.00 4.09 17.92
C ALA A 128 3.21 5.58 17.62
N ASP A 129 3.35 6.43 18.64
CA ASP A 129 3.62 7.86 18.51
C ASP A 129 4.99 8.13 17.88
N THR A 130 6.02 7.40 18.30
CA THR A 130 7.36 7.47 17.69
C THR A 130 7.31 7.11 16.20
N LYS A 131 6.60 6.03 15.84
CA LYS A 131 6.41 5.63 14.44
C LYS A 131 5.60 6.67 13.67
N ALA A 132 4.50 7.17 14.23
CA ALA A 132 3.66 8.19 13.60
C ALA A 132 4.45 9.48 13.33
N THR A 133 5.30 9.89 14.25
CA THR A 133 6.20 11.05 14.09
C THR A 133 7.18 10.81 12.93
N GLY A 134 7.77 9.61 12.81
CA GLY A 134 8.62 9.26 11.69
C GLY A 134 7.89 9.31 10.34
N VAL A 135 6.68 8.70 10.28
CA VAL A 135 5.85 8.72 9.06
C VAL A 135 5.41 10.14 8.68
N ARG A 136 5.09 11.00 9.65
CA ARG A 136 4.78 12.43 9.38
C ARG A 136 5.98 13.16 8.79
N ALA A 137 7.16 12.98 9.38
CA ALA A 137 8.38 13.61 8.88
C ALA A 137 8.72 13.13 7.45
N GLU A 138 8.51 11.84 7.15
CA GLU A 138 8.68 11.30 5.80
C GLU A 138 7.62 11.85 4.82
N LEU A 139 6.36 11.96 5.24
CA LEU A 139 5.30 12.60 4.45
C LEU A 139 5.63 14.06 4.15
N ASP A 140 6.04 14.84 5.14
CA ASP A 140 6.37 16.26 4.97
C ASP A 140 7.61 16.45 4.09
N GLY A 141 8.64 15.62 4.27
CA GLY A 141 9.86 15.68 3.47
C GLY A 141 9.71 15.20 2.02
N THR A 142 8.82 14.24 1.79
CA THR A 142 8.60 13.66 0.45
C THR A 142 7.39 14.23 -0.29
N SER A 143 6.40 14.77 0.42
CA SER A 143 5.12 15.16 -0.18
C SER A 143 5.27 16.28 -1.21
N GLU A 144 6.02 17.34 -0.91
CA GLU A 144 6.14 18.49 -1.78
C GLU A 144 6.88 18.13 -3.09
N GLY A 145 8.04 17.48 -2.98
CA GLY A 145 8.79 17.01 -4.15
C GLY A 145 8.04 15.95 -4.96
N THR A 146 7.32 15.05 -4.28
CA THR A 146 6.51 14.02 -4.96
C THR A 146 5.29 14.63 -5.65
N LEU A 147 4.64 15.63 -5.07
CA LEU A 147 3.52 16.34 -5.71
C LEU A 147 3.97 17.14 -6.94
N VAL A 148 5.14 17.76 -6.91
CA VAL A 148 5.74 18.40 -8.09
C VAL A 148 6.01 17.35 -9.17
N THR A 149 6.68 16.24 -8.82
CA THR A 149 6.94 15.14 -9.76
C THR A 149 5.66 14.56 -10.37
N ILE A 150 4.60 14.40 -9.58
CA ILE A 150 3.29 13.94 -10.07
C ILE A 150 2.72 14.92 -11.10
N LYS A 151 2.77 16.23 -10.84
CA LYS A 151 2.31 17.26 -11.79
C LYS A 151 3.10 17.22 -13.09
N ASP A 152 4.41 17.08 -13.01
CA ASP A 152 5.27 16.99 -14.19
C ASP A 152 4.96 15.75 -15.02
N LEU A 153 4.79 14.59 -14.36
CA LEU A 153 4.38 13.34 -15.02
C LEU A 153 2.97 13.42 -15.63
N GLU A 154 2.04 14.13 -14.98
CA GLU A 154 0.70 14.38 -15.54
C GLU A 154 0.76 15.27 -16.79
N ALA A 155 1.61 16.30 -16.78
CA ALA A 155 1.84 17.15 -17.93
C ALA A 155 2.52 16.38 -19.08
N GLU A 156 3.52 15.53 -18.78
CA GLU A 156 4.16 14.65 -19.76
C GLU A 156 3.14 13.67 -20.37
N LYS A 157 2.29 13.06 -19.53
CA LYS A 157 1.21 12.17 -19.97
C LYS A 157 0.28 12.88 -20.95
N ALA A 158 -0.21 14.08 -20.59
CA ALA A 158 -1.11 14.86 -21.44
C ALA A 158 -0.44 15.23 -22.78
N GLY A 159 0.84 15.59 -22.76
CA GLY A 159 1.61 15.85 -23.98
C GLY A 159 1.73 14.63 -24.88
N LEU A 160 2.02 13.45 -24.30
CA LEU A 160 2.08 12.19 -25.03
C LEU A 160 0.71 11.77 -25.60
N GLU A 161 -0.38 11.94 -24.84
CA GLU A 161 -1.76 11.68 -25.30
C GLU A 161 -2.15 12.58 -26.45
N GLY A 162 -1.78 13.88 -26.40
CA GLY A 162 -1.98 14.82 -27.48
C GLY A 162 -1.23 14.40 -28.76
N ARG A 163 0.05 14.06 -28.66
CA ARG A 163 0.85 13.55 -29.79
C ARG A 163 0.27 12.25 -30.35
N ARG A 164 -0.16 11.34 -29.46
CA ARG A 164 -0.80 10.10 -29.86
C ARG A 164 -2.02 10.34 -30.73
N THR A 165 -2.90 11.27 -30.33
CA THR A 165 -4.11 11.64 -31.08
C THR A 165 -3.78 12.21 -32.46
N VAL A 166 -2.72 12.96 -32.63
CA VAL A 166 -2.26 13.47 -33.92
C VAL A 166 -1.76 12.34 -34.81
N THR A 167 -0.89 11.48 -34.28
CA THR A 167 -0.29 10.37 -35.02
C THR A 167 -1.33 9.30 -35.42
N GLU A 168 -2.33 9.02 -34.55
CA GLU A 168 -3.40 8.06 -34.88
C GLU A 168 -4.25 8.54 -36.08
N LYS A 169 -4.54 9.87 -36.18
CA LYS A 169 -5.30 10.46 -37.30
C LYS A 169 -4.56 10.43 -38.62
N ALA A 170 -3.23 10.33 -38.59
CA ALA A 170 -2.40 10.20 -39.77
C ALA A 170 -2.37 8.78 -40.35
N LEU A 171 -2.92 7.79 -39.62
CA LEU A 171 -2.94 6.39 -40.04
C LEU A 171 -4.32 6.04 -40.68
N PRO A 172 -4.35 5.15 -41.70
CA PRO A 172 -5.59 4.57 -42.18
C PRO A 172 -6.34 3.85 -41.07
N ILE A 173 -7.64 4.05 -40.93
CA ILE A 173 -8.47 3.55 -39.85
C ILE A 173 -8.36 2.02 -39.67
N VAL A 174 -8.22 1.27 -40.77
CA VAL A 174 -8.08 -0.20 -40.74
C VAL A 174 -6.75 -0.60 -40.07
N LEU A 175 -5.65 0.12 -40.43
CA LEU A 175 -4.33 -0.13 -39.89
C LEU A 175 -4.25 0.25 -38.40
N TYR A 176 -4.83 1.39 -38.03
CA TYR A 176 -4.93 1.84 -36.64
C TYR A 176 -5.71 0.85 -35.76
N ARG A 177 -6.90 0.39 -36.23
CA ARG A 177 -7.69 -0.61 -35.47
C ARG A 177 -6.91 -1.90 -35.24
N ARG A 178 -6.14 -2.35 -36.23
CA ARG A 178 -5.28 -3.53 -36.12
C ARG A 178 -4.17 -3.30 -35.11
N TYR A 179 -3.51 -2.15 -35.16
CA TYR A 179 -2.47 -1.75 -34.19
C TYR A 179 -3.05 -1.72 -32.77
N GLU A 180 -4.18 -1.06 -32.55
CA GLU A 180 -4.79 -0.89 -31.24
C GLU A 180 -5.20 -2.23 -30.61
N SER A 181 -5.79 -3.14 -31.40
CA SER A 181 -6.13 -4.49 -30.96
C SER A 181 -4.91 -5.30 -30.49
N LEU A 182 -3.77 -5.10 -31.13
CA LEU A 182 -2.51 -5.77 -30.77
C LEU A 182 -1.88 -5.13 -29.53
N ARG A 183 -1.90 -3.81 -29.42
CA ARG A 183 -1.37 -3.05 -28.29
C ARG A 183 -2.01 -3.41 -26.95
N GLN A 184 -3.31 -3.68 -26.95
CA GLN A 184 -4.03 -4.11 -25.74
C GLN A 184 -3.57 -5.46 -25.21
N ARG A 185 -3.04 -6.31 -26.08
CA ARG A 185 -2.64 -7.69 -25.76
C ARG A 185 -1.15 -7.86 -25.57
N ARG A 186 -0.34 -6.94 -26.09
CA ARG A 186 1.13 -7.06 -26.12
C ARG A 186 1.82 -5.72 -25.90
N PRO A 187 3.02 -5.71 -25.29
CA PRO A 187 3.77 -4.48 -25.07
C PRO A 187 4.10 -3.72 -26.36
N ARG A 188 4.37 -4.43 -27.46
CA ARG A 188 4.64 -3.87 -28.79
C ARG A 188 3.73 -4.51 -29.80
N ALA A 189 3.07 -3.67 -30.61
CA ALA A 189 2.14 -4.12 -31.65
C ALA A 189 2.84 -4.37 -32.99
N ILE A 190 4.03 -3.78 -33.20
CA ILE A 190 4.82 -3.87 -34.43
C ILE A 190 6.12 -4.63 -34.21
N ALA A 191 6.70 -5.18 -35.27
CA ALA A 191 8.01 -5.81 -35.28
C ALA A 191 8.69 -5.58 -36.62
N SER A 192 10.00 -5.30 -36.60
CA SER A 192 10.78 -5.20 -37.83
C SER A 192 11.30 -6.58 -38.28
N THR A 193 11.68 -6.65 -39.55
CA THR A 193 12.47 -7.74 -40.10
C THR A 193 13.50 -7.19 -41.09
N SER A 194 14.69 -7.77 -41.10
CA SER A 194 15.77 -7.43 -42.03
C SER A 194 16.23 -8.62 -42.86
N ASP A 195 16.11 -9.83 -42.30
CA ASP A 195 16.67 -11.08 -42.83
C ASP A 195 15.59 -12.17 -43.03
N GLY A 196 14.32 -11.83 -42.88
CA GLY A 196 13.25 -12.81 -42.91
C GLY A 196 12.91 -13.39 -41.54
N THR A 197 13.55 -12.91 -40.47
CA THR A 197 13.21 -13.27 -39.08
C THR A 197 12.41 -12.15 -38.42
N CYS A 198 11.34 -12.48 -37.71
CA CYS A 198 10.57 -11.51 -36.97
C CYS A 198 11.30 -11.06 -35.70
N ASN A 199 11.76 -9.83 -35.61
CA ASN A 199 12.48 -9.28 -34.43
C ASN A 199 11.60 -9.21 -33.16
N GLY A 200 10.31 -9.51 -33.26
CA GLY A 200 9.41 -9.53 -32.09
C GLY A 200 9.24 -10.90 -31.43
N CYS A 201 9.47 -12.01 -32.15
CA CYS A 201 9.35 -13.38 -31.61
C CYS A 201 10.48 -14.32 -32.08
N HIS A 202 11.38 -13.81 -32.90
CA HIS A 202 12.57 -14.52 -33.41
C HIS A 202 12.26 -15.80 -34.22
N ILE A 203 11.08 -15.83 -34.86
CA ILE A 203 10.68 -16.95 -35.74
C ILE A 203 10.77 -16.49 -37.18
N ALA A 204 11.20 -17.38 -38.06
CA ALA A 204 11.30 -17.15 -39.50
C ALA A 204 9.92 -16.86 -40.11
N ILE A 205 9.87 -15.85 -40.96
CA ILE A 205 8.70 -15.44 -41.73
C ILE A 205 8.68 -16.25 -43.03
N PRO A 206 7.52 -16.73 -43.51
CA PRO A 206 7.43 -17.43 -44.79
C PRO A 206 8.05 -16.61 -45.94
N PRO A 207 8.86 -17.22 -46.83
CA PRO A 207 9.60 -16.47 -47.85
C PRO A 207 8.73 -15.58 -48.75
N MET A 208 7.56 -16.05 -49.13
CA MET A 208 6.59 -15.27 -49.93
C MET A 208 6.09 -14.03 -49.21
N MET A 209 5.84 -14.15 -47.91
CA MET A 209 5.44 -13.04 -47.06
C MET A 209 6.61 -12.05 -46.87
N TYR A 210 7.81 -12.54 -46.61
CA TYR A 210 9.00 -11.70 -46.49
C TYR A 210 9.25 -10.87 -47.75
N GLN A 211 9.12 -11.45 -48.96
CA GLN A 211 9.26 -10.73 -50.23
C GLN A 211 8.24 -9.59 -50.36
N LYS A 212 6.97 -9.80 -50.02
CA LYS A 212 5.93 -8.76 -50.02
C LYS A 212 6.27 -7.62 -49.06
N ILE A 213 6.70 -7.95 -47.83
CA ILE A 213 7.09 -6.99 -46.81
C ILE A 213 8.30 -6.17 -47.26
N MET A 214 9.31 -6.81 -47.85
CA MET A 214 10.52 -6.17 -48.38
C MET A 214 10.20 -5.18 -49.51
N ARG A 215 9.24 -5.53 -50.38
CA ARG A 215 8.77 -4.65 -51.44
C ARG A 215 7.82 -3.53 -50.93
N GLN A 216 7.45 -3.58 -49.65
CA GLN A 216 6.52 -2.63 -49.03
C GLN A 216 5.16 -2.54 -49.74
N GLU A 217 4.64 -3.66 -50.26
CA GLU A 217 3.38 -3.73 -50.97
C GLU A 217 2.18 -3.68 -50.02
N GLU A 218 2.27 -4.46 -48.89
CA GLU A 218 1.22 -4.57 -47.88
C GLU A 218 1.81 -4.72 -46.46
N PHE A 219 1.01 -4.29 -45.46
CA PHE A 219 1.29 -4.66 -44.05
C PHE A 219 0.75 -6.06 -43.75
N ASP A 220 1.63 -6.92 -43.30
CA ASP A 220 1.27 -8.28 -42.95
C ASP A 220 1.53 -8.56 -41.47
N GLN A 221 0.97 -9.63 -40.95
CA GLN A 221 1.12 -10.04 -39.56
C GLN A 221 2.00 -11.28 -39.44
N CYS A 222 2.93 -11.27 -38.52
CA CYS A 222 3.72 -12.44 -38.20
C CYS A 222 2.79 -13.64 -37.88
N PRO A 223 2.92 -14.79 -38.56
CA PRO A 223 2.04 -15.94 -38.37
C PRO A 223 2.08 -16.48 -36.94
N ASN A 224 3.20 -16.29 -36.26
CA ASN A 224 3.37 -16.77 -34.87
C ASN A 224 2.91 -15.73 -33.83
N CYS A 225 3.48 -14.53 -33.84
CA CYS A 225 3.22 -13.53 -32.79
C CYS A 225 2.13 -12.52 -33.12
N ARG A 226 1.65 -12.53 -34.37
CA ARG A 226 0.60 -11.65 -34.94
C ARG A 226 0.92 -10.14 -34.94
N ARG A 227 2.16 -9.72 -34.56
CA ARG A 227 2.57 -8.33 -34.69
C ARG A 227 2.54 -7.89 -36.15
N ILE A 228 2.27 -6.62 -36.39
CA ILE A 228 2.41 -6.00 -37.70
C ILE A 228 3.90 -6.00 -38.04
N VAL A 229 4.27 -6.66 -39.13
CA VAL A 229 5.67 -6.75 -39.55
C VAL A 229 5.94 -5.77 -40.68
N TYR A 230 7.10 -5.11 -40.61
CA TYR A 230 7.58 -4.23 -41.62
C TYR A 230 9.08 -4.45 -41.89
N TYR A 231 9.52 -4.12 -43.08
CA TYR A 231 10.94 -4.20 -43.45
C TYR A 231 11.71 -3.00 -42.91
N ALA A 232 12.76 -3.27 -42.14
CA ALA A 232 13.78 -2.31 -41.73
C ALA A 232 15.11 -2.81 -42.25
N PRO A 233 15.84 -2.04 -43.10
CA PRO A 233 17.15 -2.43 -43.53
C PRO A 233 18.09 -2.54 -42.32
N PRO A 234 19.07 -3.47 -42.34
CA PRO A 234 20.05 -3.53 -41.26
C PRO A 234 20.73 -2.17 -41.14
N PRO A 235 21.14 -1.75 -39.92
CA PRO A 235 21.91 -0.52 -39.75
C PRO A 235 23.13 -0.65 -40.65
N ALA A 236 23.43 0.41 -41.42
CA ALA A 236 24.65 0.44 -42.20
C ALA A 236 25.81 0.14 -41.25
N ALA A 237 26.55 -0.96 -41.52
CA ALA A 237 27.77 -1.24 -40.79
C ALA A 237 28.63 0.00 -40.87
N GLU A 238 28.95 0.62 -39.72
CA GLU A 238 29.97 1.65 -39.70
C GLU A 238 31.19 1.05 -40.37
N ALA A 239 31.52 1.58 -41.55
CA ALA A 239 32.73 1.17 -42.23
C ALA A 239 33.89 1.54 -41.32
N SER A 240 34.38 0.53 -40.62
CA SER A 240 35.63 0.64 -39.89
C SER A 240 36.74 0.93 -40.91
N ALA A 241 37.14 2.20 -40.97
CA ALA A 241 38.34 2.64 -41.61
C ALA A 241 39.49 2.45 -40.63
#